data_12244f8f78ae5e4ff8501b730d568e87
#
_entry.id   12244f8f78ae5e4ff8501b730d568e87
#
_cell.length_a   1.000
_cell.length_b   1.000
_cell.length_c   1.000
_cell.angle_alpha   90.00
_cell.angle_beta   90.00
_cell.angle_gamma   90.00
#
_symmetry.space_group_name_H-M   'P 1'
#
loop_
_entity.id
_entity.type
_entity.pdbx_description
1 polymer ?
#
loop_
_entity_poly.entity_id
_entity_poly.type
_entity_poly.pdbx_seq_one_letter_code
_entity_poly.pdbx_strand_id
1 'polypeptide(L)'
;MAGYFYPGEKAALEEEVGALLAGARTPPLPGVRGVLSPHAGYAYAGRVMAEAFRALSAWRGKARRVFLLGPSHFVAFSGVAFFPYRAWRTPLGEVAVDLEGGR
;
A
#
# COMPACT_ATOMS: atom_id res chain seq x y z
N MET A 1 -9.07 10.14 -1.35
CA MET A 1 -7.66 10.01 -0.99
C MET A 1 -6.71 10.49 -2.07
N ALA A 2 -6.97 10.15 -3.33
CA ALA A 2 -6.20 10.71 -4.45
C ALA A 2 -6.32 12.23 -4.46
N GLY A 3 -5.20 12.91 -4.64
CA GLY A 3 -5.12 14.37 -4.60
C GLY A 3 -4.93 14.97 -3.21
N TYR A 4 -5.12 14.19 -2.13
CA TYR A 4 -4.94 14.64 -0.74
C TYR A 4 -3.73 13.97 -0.08
N PHE A 5 -3.71 12.63 -0.08
CA PHE A 5 -2.65 11.86 0.56
C PHE A 5 -1.54 11.48 -0.43
N TYR A 6 -1.87 11.47 -1.70
CA TYR A 6 -0.94 11.19 -2.80
C TYR A 6 -1.44 11.89 -4.06
N PRO A 7 -0.58 12.06 -5.10
CA PRO A 7 -0.99 12.72 -6.36
C PRO A 7 -2.20 12.06 -7.02
N GLY A 8 -3.13 12.90 -7.48
CA GLY A 8 -4.37 12.43 -8.12
C GLY A 8 -4.22 12.02 -9.58
N GLU A 9 -3.09 12.34 -10.22
CA GLU A 9 -2.82 12.01 -11.62
C GLU A 9 -1.83 10.86 -11.74
N LYS A 10 -2.05 9.98 -12.70
CA LYS A 10 -1.23 8.78 -12.90
C LYS A 10 0.24 9.11 -13.06
N ALA A 11 0.59 10.01 -13.96
CA ALA A 11 2.00 10.34 -14.23
C ALA A 11 2.69 10.94 -13.00
N ALA A 12 2.04 11.85 -12.28
CA ALA A 12 2.58 12.45 -11.08
C ALA A 12 2.75 11.42 -9.95
N LEU A 13 1.80 10.52 -9.81
CA LEU A 13 1.88 9.46 -8.80
C LEU A 13 3.00 8.46 -9.12
N GLU A 14 3.14 8.04 -10.37
CA GLU A 14 4.23 7.15 -10.80
C GLU A 14 5.59 7.77 -10.54
N GLU A 15 5.76 9.05 -10.85
CA GLU A 15 7.01 9.77 -10.61
C GLU A 15 7.34 9.84 -9.13
N GLU A 16 6.38 10.21 -8.30
CA GLU A 16 6.59 10.35 -6.86
C GLU A 16 6.89 9.01 -6.18
N VAL A 17 6.11 7.98 -6.47
CA VAL A 17 6.33 6.63 -5.94
C VAL A 17 7.69 6.10 -6.41
N GLY A 18 8.02 6.28 -7.68
CA GLY A 18 9.30 5.86 -8.23
C GLY A 18 10.48 6.55 -7.55
N ALA A 19 10.40 7.86 -7.32
CA ALA A 19 11.43 8.62 -6.63
C ALA A 19 11.58 8.20 -5.17
N LEU A 20 10.48 8.00 -4.46
CA LEU A 20 10.49 7.56 -3.07
C LEU A 20 11.13 6.17 -2.93
N LEU A 21 10.74 5.23 -3.78
CA LEU A 21 11.30 3.88 -3.76
C LEU A 21 12.78 3.87 -4.15
N ALA A 22 13.17 4.66 -5.15
CA ALA A 22 14.56 4.76 -5.56
C ALA A 22 15.45 5.37 -4.48
N GLY A 23 14.91 6.30 -3.69
CA GLY A 23 15.62 6.92 -2.56
C GLY A 23 15.67 6.08 -1.30
N ALA A 24 14.94 4.98 -1.23
CA ALA A 24 14.95 4.10 -0.07
C ALA A 24 16.28 3.35 0.04
N ARG A 25 16.78 3.19 1.26
CA ARG A 25 18.05 2.50 1.54
C ARG A 25 17.88 1.03 1.85
N THR A 26 16.70 0.63 2.31
CA THR A 26 16.40 -0.76 2.62
C THR A 26 16.47 -1.60 1.36
N PRO A 27 17.27 -2.69 1.33
CA PRO A 27 17.30 -3.58 0.18
C PRO A 27 16.05 -4.48 0.16
N PRO A 28 15.75 -5.13 -0.97
CA PRO A 28 14.75 -6.18 -0.99
C PRO A 28 15.13 -7.30 -0.03
N LEU A 29 14.18 -7.74 0.80
CA LEU A 29 14.41 -8.74 1.84
C LEU A 29 13.55 -9.98 1.59
N PRO A 30 14.08 -11.03 0.94
CA PRO A 30 13.28 -12.20 0.56
C PRO A 30 12.59 -12.93 1.71
N GLY A 31 13.15 -12.86 2.91
CA GLY A 31 12.58 -13.49 4.09
C GLY A 31 11.45 -12.70 4.77
N VAL A 32 11.24 -11.45 4.37
CA VAL A 32 10.21 -10.60 4.96
C VAL A 32 8.88 -10.85 4.26
N ARG A 33 7.86 -11.21 5.02
CA ARG A 33 6.52 -11.50 4.50
C ARG A 33 5.48 -10.45 4.83
N GLY A 34 5.78 -9.54 5.73
CA GLY A 34 4.90 -8.46 6.11
C GLY A 34 5.67 -7.28 6.64
N VAL A 35 5.08 -6.10 6.55
CA VAL A 35 5.66 -4.86 7.07
C VAL A 35 4.59 -4.05 7.77
N LEU A 36 5.01 -3.22 8.70
CA LEU A 36 4.19 -2.19 9.30
C LEU A 36 4.62 -0.86 8.71
N SER A 37 3.68 -0.19 8.06
CA SER A 37 3.93 1.08 7.38
C SER A 37 3.09 2.20 7.99
N PRO A 38 3.62 3.41 8.12
CA PRO A 38 2.76 4.55 8.45
C PRO A 38 1.73 4.76 7.33
N HIS A 39 0.62 5.40 7.69
CA HIS A 39 -0.51 5.62 6.77
C HIS A 39 -0.92 7.09 6.67
N ALA A 40 0.02 8.00 6.88
CA ALA A 40 -0.16 9.43 6.61
C ALA A 40 0.05 9.71 5.12
N GLY A 41 -0.25 10.94 4.70
CA GLY A 41 0.01 11.38 3.33
C GLY A 41 1.50 11.29 2.97
N TYR A 42 1.80 11.16 1.69
CA TYR A 42 3.17 10.99 1.19
C TYR A 42 4.10 12.14 1.56
N ALA A 43 3.58 13.36 1.64
CA ALA A 43 4.38 14.51 2.05
C ALA A 43 4.97 14.36 3.46
N TYR A 44 4.28 13.61 4.32
CA TYR A 44 4.68 13.42 5.72
C TYR A 44 5.39 12.09 5.96
N ALA A 45 4.92 11.03 5.36
CA ALA A 45 5.35 9.67 5.68
C ALA A 45 5.94 8.90 4.51
N GLY A 46 5.97 9.48 3.30
CA GLY A 46 6.36 8.78 2.08
C GLY A 46 7.73 8.12 2.15
N ARG A 47 8.71 8.76 2.76
CA ARG A 47 10.06 8.21 2.88
C ARG A 47 10.10 6.96 3.75
N VAL A 48 9.38 6.97 4.87
CA VAL A 48 9.30 5.80 5.76
C VAL A 48 8.50 4.69 5.13
N MET A 49 7.39 5.03 4.48
CA MET A 49 6.60 4.06 3.70
C MET A 49 7.45 3.39 2.65
N ALA A 50 8.27 4.15 1.92
CA ALA A 50 9.14 3.60 0.88
C ALA A 50 10.13 2.57 1.44
N GLU A 51 10.68 2.80 2.63
CA GLU A 51 11.58 1.84 3.28
C GLU A 51 10.85 0.50 3.54
N ALA A 52 9.62 0.55 4.06
CA ALA A 52 8.83 -0.63 4.32
C ALA A 52 8.51 -1.41 3.02
N PHE A 53 8.01 -0.71 2.02
CA PHE A 53 7.66 -1.35 0.76
C PHE A 53 8.87 -1.81 -0.05
N ARG A 54 10.01 -1.15 0.10
CA ARG A 54 11.25 -1.60 -0.52
C ARG A 54 11.66 -2.98 0.01
N ALA A 55 11.49 -3.20 1.31
CA ALA A 55 11.75 -4.52 1.90
C ALA A 55 10.89 -5.61 1.25
N LEU A 56 9.64 -5.30 0.92
CA LEU A 56 8.72 -6.24 0.26
C LEU A 56 9.00 -6.42 -1.24
N SER A 57 9.84 -5.59 -1.84
CA SER A 57 10.05 -5.62 -3.30
C SER A 57 10.66 -6.94 -3.80
N ALA A 58 11.24 -7.76 -2.91
CA ALA A 58 11.69 -9.11 -3.23
C ALA A 58 10.53 -10.02 -3.70
N TRP A 59 9.30 -9.68 -3.33
CA TRP A 59 8.10 -10.43 -3.70
C TRP A 59 7.47 -9.94 -5.01
N ARG A 60 8.04 -8.95 -5.65
CA ARG A 60 7.53 -8.41 -6.91
C ARG A 60 7.39 -9.53 -7.95
N GLY A 61 6.19 -9.64 -8.50
CA GLY A 61 5.87 -10.68 -9.46
C GLY A 61 5.69 -12.08 -8.88
N LYS A 62 5.87 -12.25 -7.56
CA LYS A 62 5.76 -13.55 -6.86
C LYS A 62 4.57 -13.63 -5.93
N ALA A 63 4.16 -12.50 -5.35
CA ALA A 63 3.04 -12.46 -4.43
C ALA A 63 1.74 -12.74 -5.17
N ARG A 64 0.98 -13.72 -4.68
CA ARG A 64 -0.34 -14.07 -5.23
C ARG A 64 -1.46 -13.41 -4.49
N ARG A 65 -1.26 -13.15 -3.20
CA ARG A 65 -2.27 -12.59 -2.32
C ARG A 65 -1.61 -11.64 -1.33
N VAL A 66 -2.24 -10.49 -1.14
CA VAL A 66 -1.78 -9.47 -0.19
C VAL A 66 -2.90 -9.20 0.81
N PHE A 67 -2.58 -9.26 2.09
CA PHE A 67 -3.49 -8.85 3.15
C PHE A 67 -3.11 -7.44 3.60
N LEU A 68 -4.05 -6.51 3.46
CA LEU A 68 -3.88 -5.13 3.88
C LEU A 68 -4.75 -4.88 5.11
N LEU A 69 -4.11 -4.56 6.23
CA LEU A 69 -4.78 -4.28 7.50
C LEU A 69 -4.57 -2.83 7.88
N GLY A 70 -5.61 -2.17 8.30
CA GLY A 70 -5.53 -0.79 8.74
C GLY A 70 -6.52 -0.49 9.86
N PRO A 71 -6.28 0.61 10.61
CA PRO A 71 -7.18 1.01 11.67
C PRO A 71 -8.46 1.65 11.13
N SER A 72 -9.54 1.59 11.92
CA SER A 72 -10.73 2.37 11.66
C SER A 72 -10.59 3.73 12.32
N HIS A 73 -10.76 4.81 11.55
CA HIS A 73 -10.63 6.18 12.05
C HIS A 73 -11.95 6.82 12.46
N PHE A 74 -13.07 6.33 11.95
CA PHE A 74 -14.36 7.01 12.09
C PHE A 74 -15.44 6.18 12.79
N VAL A 75 -15.30 4.86 12.74
CA VAL A 75 -16.29 3.95 13.31
C VAL A 75 -15.62 2.99 14.28
N ALA A 76 -16.11 2.95 15.52
CA ALA A 76 -15.63 1.98 16.51
C ALA A 76 -16.40 0.67 16.36
N PHE A 77 -15.67 -0.45 16.33
CA PHE A 77 -16.26 -1.79 16.31
C PHE A 77 -15.28 -2.81 16.88
N SER A 78 -15.78 -3.98 17.25
CA SER A 78 -14.94 -5.09 17.67
C SER A 78 -14.71 -6.04 16.48
N GLY A 79 -13.52 -6.63 16.42
CA GLY A 79 -13.17 -7.58 15.37
C GLY A 79 -12.62 -6.92 14.12
N VAL A 80 -12.80 -7.57 12.99
CA VAL A 80 -12.26 -7.16 11.69
C VAL A 80 -13.39 -6.93 10.71
N ALA A 81 -13.36 -5.79 10.02
CA ALA A 81 -14.28 -5.50 8.93
C ALA A 81 -13.58 -5.73 7.59
N PHE A 82 -14.27 -6.36 6.65
CA PHE A 82 -13.75 -6.61 5.32
C PHE A 82 -14.23 -5.57 4.33
N PHE A 83 -13.38 -5.28 3.36
CA PHE A 83 -13.72 -4.41 2.24
C PHE A 83 -14.70 -5.15 1.33
N PRO A 84 -15.94 -4.64 1.16
CA PRO A 84 -17.00 -5.40 0.49
C PRO A 84 -17.03 -5.24 -1.03
N TYR A 85 -16.07 -4.54 -1.62
CA TYR A 85 -16.05 -4.24 -3.04
C TYR A 85 -15.08 -5.15 -3.79
N ARG A 86 -15.26 -5.23 -5.11
CA ARG A 86 -14.48 -6.14 -5.97
C ARG A 86 -13.08 -5.65 -6.28
N ALA A 87 -12.84 -4.36 -6.17
CA ALA A 87 -11.55 -3.80 -6.54
C ALA A 87 -11.24 -2.52 -5.79
N TRP A 88 -9.95 -2.26 -5.63
CA TRP A 88 -9.42 -0.98 -5.20
C TRP A 88 -9.00 -0.19 -6.44
N ARG A 89 -9.41 1.07 -6.49
CA ARG A 89 -9.04 1.96 -7.59
C ARG A 89 -8.09 3.04 -7.12
N THR A 90 -7.00 3.22 -7.87
CA THR A 90 -6.06 4.33 -7.71
C THR A 90 -5.80 4.95 -9.09
N PRO A 91 -5.13 6.12 -9.16
CA PRO A 91 -4.71 6.66 -10.46
C PRO A 91 -3.84 5.71 -11.30
N LEU A 92 -3.19 4.72 -10.66
CA LEU A 92 -2.38 3.71 -11.36
C LEU A 92 -3.21 2.58 -11.97
N GLY A 93 -4.47 2.45 -11.60
CA GLY A 93 -5.35 1.38 -12.08
C GLY A 93 -6.13 0.72 -10.96
N GLU A 94 -6.62 -0.47 -11.24
CA GLU A 94 -7.42 -1.24 -10.30
C GLU A 94 -6.70 -2.50 -9.85
N VAL A 95 -6.89 -2.85 -8.58
CA VAL A 95 -6.42 -4.11 -8.00
C VAL A 95 -7.63 -4.89 -7.54
N ALA A 96 -7.76 -6.12 -8.03
CA ALA A 96 -8.87 -6.99 -7.67
C ALA A 96 -8.82 -7.38 -6.19
N VAL A 97 -9.98 -7.46 -5.56
CA VAL A 97 -10.14 -7.91 -4.18
C VAL A 97 -10.60 -9.37 -4.18
N ASP A 98 -9.90 -10.21 -3.43
CA ASP A 98 -10.27 -11.61 -3.23
C ASP A 98 -11.31 -11.69 -2.12
N LEU A 99 -12.58 -11.65 -2.50
CA LEU A 99 -13.69 -11.67 -1.55
C LEU A 99 -13.80 -12.99 -0.79
N GLU A 100 -13.40 -14.08 -1.40
CA GLU A 100 -13.45 -15.41 -0.76
C GLU A 100 -12.29 -15.58 0.23
N GLY A 101 -11.11 -15.12 -0.12
CA GLY A 101 -9.95 -15.21 0.74
C GLY A 101 -10.05 -14.38 2.03
N GLY A 102 -10.92 -13.36 2.06
CA GLY A 102 -11.17 -12.53 3.23
C GLY A 102 -12.16 -13.11 4.24
N ARG A 103 -12.80 -14.21 3.90
CA ARG A 103 -13.84 -14.81 4.74
C ARG A 103 -13.31 -15.85 5.73
#